data_c403640ff7637e655373e2756c33ab93
#
_entry.id   c403640ff7637e655373e2756c33ab93
#
_cell.length_a   1.000
_cell.length_b   1.000
_cell.length_c   1.000
_cell.angle_alpha   90.00
_cell.angle_beta   90.00
_cell.angle_gamma   90.00
#
_symmetry.space_group_name_H-M   'P 1'
#
loop_
_entity.id
_entity.type
_entity.pdbx_description
1 polymer ?
#
loop_
_entity_poly.entity_id
_entity_poly.type
_entity_poly.pdbx_seq_one_letter_code
_entity_poly.pdbx_strand_id
1 'polypeptide(L)'
;MERYVKFFLIFNFLFLASCSSIRQVGGFVPFENEIHQVKVGVDTKSSVIKLLGEPLNASSDGSSWTYIQQETQTFAFLKPKVVSRTVLDLTFDKNNILREKRIYGIKDSNEIDFKREVIVTEGRKLTFWQQIFGNVGNFSGEQFIN
;
A
#
# COMPACT_ATOMS: atom_id res chain seq x y z
N MET A 1 -13.15 39.77 32.30
CA MET A 1 -13.67 39.09 31.13
C MET A 1 -12.65 39.09 29.97
N GLU A 2 -12.03 40.21 29.63
CA GLU A 2 -11.05 40.28 28.51
C GLU A 2 -9.85 39.33 28.64
N ARG A 3 -9.37 39.09 29.88
CA ARG A 3 -8.21 38.23 30.13
C ARG A 3 -8.49 36.76 29.77
N TYR A 4 -9.69 36.28 30.06
CA TYR A 4 -10.13 34.92 29.76
C TYR A 4 -10.41 34.74 28.24
N VAL A 5 -10.93 35.78 27.59
CA VAL A 5 -11.15 35.77 26.14
C VAL A 5 -9.82 35.69 25.38
N LYS A 6 -8.80 36.47 25.81
CA LYS A 6 -7.45 36.40 25.22
C LYS A 6 -6.80 35.03 25.42
N PHE A 7 -6.94 34.45 26.60
CA PHE A 7 -6.41 33.11 26.91
C PHE A 7 -7.11 32.03 26.07
N PHE A 8 -8.43 32.12 25.91
CA PHE A 8 -9.20 31.20 25.08
C PHE A 8 -8.84 31.31 23.59
N LEU A 9 -8.59 32.53 23.10
CA LEU A 9 -8.14 32.75 21.71
C LEU A 9 -6.75 32.20 21.47
N ILE A 10 -5.80 32.38 22.40
CA ILE A 10 -4.44 31.83 22.27
C ILE A 10 -4.47 30.31 22.35
N PHE A 11 -5.28 29.73 23.23
CA PHE A 11 -5.46 28.27 23.34
C PHE A 11 -6.07 27.66 22.06
N ASN A 12 -7.05 28.34 21.48
CA ASN A 12 -7.66 27.92 20.21
C ASN A 12 -6.66 28.00 19.03
N PHE A 13 -5.80 29.01 19.01
CA PHE A 13 -4.77 29.19 18.00
C PHE A 13 -3.67 28.12 18.07
N LEU A 14 -3.33 27.62 19.26
CA LEU A 14 -2.38 26.53 19.45
C LEU A 14 -2.90 25.19 18.86
N PHE A 15 -4.20 24.94 18.89
CA PHE A 15 -4.79 23.75 18.30
C PHE A 15 -4.73 23.73 16.76
N LEU A 16 -4.70 24.89 16.11
CA LEU A 16 -4.63 25.00 14.65
C LEU A 16 -3.23 24.71 14.09
N ALA A 17 -2.19 24.79 14.91
CA ALA A 17 -0.80 24.58 14.47
C ALA A 17 -0.35 23.12 14.45
N SER A 18 -1.19 22.16 14.86
CA SER A 18 -0.81 20.74 15.03
C SER A 18 -0.99 19.87 13.77
N CYS A 19 -1.34 20.44 12.62
CA CYS A 19 -1.48 19.67 11.38
C CYS A 19 -0.12 19.43 10.74
N SER A 20 0.51 18.28 11.03
CA SER A 20 1.72 17.84 10.35
C SER A 20 1.39 16.85 9.21
N SER A 21 2.22 16.87 8.16
CA SER A 21 2.14 15.85 7.12
C SER A 21 3.00 14.65 7.51
N ILE A 22 2.45 13.45 7.33
CA ILE A 22 3.13 12.18 7.57
C ILE A 22 3.53 11.61 6.21
N ARG A 23 4.81 11.24 6.07
CA ARG A 23 5.33 10.51 4.91
C ARG A 23 5.59 9.07 5.32
N GLN A 24 5.13 8.15 4.49
CA GLN A 24 5.33 6.72 4.66
C GLN A 24 5.97 6.16 3.39
N VAL A 25 7.07 5.42 3.57
CA VAL A 25 7.73 4.68 2.49
C VAL A 25 7.38 3.21 2.68
N GLY A 26 6.83 2.59 1.64
CA GLY A 26 6.50 1.18 1.61
C GLY A 26 7.23 0.50 0.45
N GLY A 27 7.61 -0.77 0.66
CA GLY A 27 8.37 -1.55 -0.30
C GLY A 27 9.86 -1.22 -0.30
N PHE A 28 10.56 -1.75 -1.28
CA PHE A 28 12.00 -1.58 -1.46
C PHE A 28 12.38 -1.64 -2.93
N VAL A 29 13.21 -0.71 -3.36
CA VAL A 29 13.95 -0.76 -4.61
C VAL A 29 15.42 -0.54 -4.29
N PRO A 30 16.34 -1.36 -4.83
CA PRO A 30 17.77 -1.21 -4.65
C PRO A 30 18.27 0.16 -5.08
N PHE A 31 19.42 0.57 -4.58
CA PHE A 31 20.01 1.85 -4.98
C PHE A 31 20.37 1.86 -6.47
N GLU A 32 20.32 3.04 -7.07
CA GLU A 32 20.56 3.21 -8.51
C GLU A 32 21.94 2.69 -8.93
N ASN A 33 22.96 2.89 -8.10
CA ASN A 33 24.32 2.36 -8.32
C ASN A 33 24.38 0.83 -8.34
N GLU A 34 23.54 0.14 -7.55
CA GLU A 34 23.44 -1.32 -7.54
C GLU A 34 22.71 -1.82 -8.79
N ILE A 35 21.62 -1.14 -9.15
CA ILE A 35 20.84 -1.45 -10.35
C ILE A 35 21.72 -1.31 -11.61
N HIS A 36 22.63 -0.33 -11.65
CA HIS A 36 23.53 -0.14 -12.77
C HIS A 36 24.58 -1.26 -12.89
N GLN A 37 24.96 -1.92 -11.79
CA GLN A 37 25.91 -3.04 -11.83
C GLN A 37 25.31 -4.27 -12.50
N VAL A 38 23.97 -4.42 -12.49
CA VAL A 38 23.29 -5.56 -13.10
C VAL A 38 23.28 -5.41 -14.63
N LYS A 39 23.86 -6.40 -15.31
CA LYS A 39 24.07 -6.42 -16.77
C LYS A 39 23.12 -7.40 -17.46
N VAL A 40 22.35 -6.87 -18.40
CA VAL A 40 21.49 -7.68 -19.28
C VAL A 40 22.33 -8.60 -20.16
N GLY A 41 21.90 -9.85 -20.31
CA GLY A 41 22.58 -10.88 -21.10
C GLY A 41 23.75 -11.57 -20.38
N VAL A 42 24.10 -11.14 -19.17
CA VAL A 42 25.24 -11.67 -18.40
C VAL A 42 24.82 -12.19 -17.03
N ASP A 43 24.07 -11.38 -16.28
CA ASP A 43 23.70 -11.72 -14.93
C ASP A 43 22.59 -12.77 -14.86
N THR A 44 22.74 -13.64 -13.89
CA THR A 44 21.78 -14.70 -13.59
C THR A 44 20.91 -14.28 -12.39
N LYS A 45 19.80 -14.99 -12.15
CA LYS A 45 18.97 -14.79 -10.94
C LYS A 45 19.80 -14.82 -9.66
N SER A 46 20.76 -15.74 -9.56
CA SER A 46 21.62 -15.86 -8.38
C SER A 46 22.54 -14.65 -8.17
N SER A 47 23.09 -14.08 -9.26
CA SER A 47 23.91 -12.88 -9.16
C SER A 47 23.05 -11.66 -8.84
N VAL A 48 21.85 -11.57 -9.40
CA VAL A 48 20.90 -10.47 -9.11
C VAL A 48 20.48 -10.48 -7.63
N ILE A 49 20.16 -11.64 -7.03
CA ILE A 49 19.84 -11.72 -5.60
C ILE A 49 21.01 -11.26 -4.74
N LYS A 50 22.25 -11.60 -5.11
CA LYS A 50 23.44 -11.18 -4.35
C LYS A 50 23.67 -9.68 -4.40
N LEU A 51 23.33 -9.04 -5.54
CA LEU A 51 23.51 -7.61 -5.75
C LEU A 51 22.36 -6.77 -5.23
N LEU A 52 21.11 -7.17 -5.54
CA LEU A 52 19.91 -6.39 -5.30
C LEU A 52 19.06 -6.91 -4.12
N GLY A 53 19.34 -8.12 -3.62
CA GLY A 53 18.51 -8.78 -2.62
C GLY A 53 17.29 -9.47 -3.24
N GLU A 54 16.43 -10.01 -2.39
CA GLU A 54 15.20 -10.70 -2.77
C GLU A 54 14.18 -9.73 -3.40
N PRO A 55 13.51 -10.11 -4.50
CA PRO A 55 12.47 -9.28 -5.09
C PRO A 55 11.22 -9.23 -4.20
N LEU A 56 10.48 -8.12 -4.25
CA LEU A 56 9.22 -8.00 -3.53
C LEU A 56 8.16 -8.95 -4.10
N ASN A 57 8.18 -9.15 -5.40
CA ASN A 57 7.27 -10.04 -6.10
C ASN A 57 7.97 -10.77 -7.24
N ALA A 58 7.62 -12.04 -7.43
CA ALA A 58 8.06 -12.87 -8.53
C ALA A 58 6.84 -13.50 -9.21
N SER A 59 6.88 -13.57 -10.55
CA SER A 59 5.85 -14.28 -11.31
C SER A 59 5.85 -15.78 -10.97
N SER A 60 4.70 -16.43 -11.12
CA SER A 60 4.52 -17.85 -10.77
C SER A 60 5.44 -18.80 -11.56
N ASP A 61 5.81 -18.41 -12.77
CA ASP A 61 6.78 -19.13 -13.62
C ASP A 61 8.24 -18.71 -13.35
N GLY A 62 8.43 -17.75 -12.44
CA GLY A 62 9.74 -17.20 -12.08
C GLY A 62 10.40 -16.38 -13.18
N SER A 63 9.73 -16.09 -14.29
CA SER A 63 10.33 -15.36 -15.41
C SER A 63 10.48 -13.85 -15.17
N SER A 64 9.69 -13.28 -14.25
CA SER A 64 9.73 -11.86 -13.96
C SER A 64 9.85 -11.60 -12.46
N TRP A 65 10.70 -10.64 -12.09
CA TRP A 65 10.92 -10.16 -10.72
C TRP A 65 10.68 -8.68 -10.63
N THR A 66 9.93 -8.27 -9.63
CA THR A 66 9.55 -6.87 -9.46
C THR A 66 9.93 -6.37 -8.08
N TYR A 67 10.65 -5.25 -8.05
CA TYR A 67 10.95 -4.45 -6.86
C TYR A 67 10.10 -3.18 -6.94
N ILE A 68 9.39 -2.84 -5.87
CA ILE A 68 8.50 -1.68 -5.83
C ILE A 68 8.80 -0.89 -4.57
N GLN A 69 8.99 0.41 -4.72
CA GLN A 69 9.03 1.37 -3.64
C GLN A 69 8.02 2.46 -3.89
N GLN A 70 7.23 2.79 -2.88
CA GLN A 70 6.22 3.83 -2.97
C GLN A 70 6.31 4.75 -1.76
N GLU A 71 6.33 6.05 -1.99
CA GLU A 71 6.20 7.06 -0.96
C GLU A 71 4.77 7.64 -0.99
N THR A 72 4.13 7.61 0.16
CA THR A 72 2.79 8.14 0.35
C THR A 72 2.84 9.27 1.35
N GLN A 73 2.21 10.39 1.04
CA GLN A 73 2.05 11.52 1.93
C GLN A 73 0.60 11.64 2.38
N THR A 74 0.41 11.71 3.70
CA THR A 74 -0.90 11.95 4.32
C THR A 74 -0.84 13.29 5.05
N PHE A 75 -1.79 14.15 4.77
CA PHE A 75 -1.92 15.43 5.45
C PHE A 75 -3.15 15.42 6.34
N ALA A 76 -2.94 15.50 7.65
CA ALA A 76 -3.99 15.44 8.68
C ALA A 76 -4.98 14.27 8.45
N PHE A 77 -6.25 14.57 8.19
CA PHE A 77 -7.34 13.61 7.95
C PHE A 77 -7.65 13.41 6.45
N LEU A 78 -6.84 13.97 5.56
CA LEU A 78 -7.03 13.83 4.12
C LEU A 78 -6.60 12.43 3.64
N LYS A 79 -7.12 12.03 2.47
CA LYS A 79 -6.73 10.75 1.85
C LYS A 79 -5.23 10.73 1.55
N PRO A 80 -4.54 9.62 1.83
CA PRO A 80 -3.16 9.43 1.45
C PRO A 80 -2.96 9.66 -0.06
N LYS A 81 -1.91 10.39 -0.42
CA LYS A 81 -1.52 10.63 -1.81
C LYS A 81 -0.16 10.01 -2.08
N VAL A 82 -0.06 9.23 -3.16
CA VAL A 82 1.22 8.74 -3.64
C VAL A 82 1.99 9.90 -4.24
N VAL A 83 3.16 10.20 -3.69
CA VAL A 83 4.03 11.31 -4.12
C VAL A 83 5.23 10.83 -4.93
N SER A 84 5.66 9.59 -4.70
CA SER A 84 6.71 8.94 -5.47
C SER A 84 6.43 7.45 -5.59
N ARG A 85 6.78 6.87 -6.74
CA ARG A 85 6.77 5.43 -6.98
C ARG A 85 7.90 5.10 -7.93
N THR A 86 8.67 4.09 -7.56
CA THR A 86 9.69 3.49 -8.42
C THR A 86 9.42 2.00 -8.51
N VAL A 87 9.42 1.48 -9.72
CA VAL A 87 9.26 0.06 -9.99
C VAL A 87 10.44 -0.38 -10.85
N LEU A 88 11.19 -1.37 -10.38
CA LEU A 88 12.21 -2.05 -11.16
C LEU A 88 11.66 -3.42 -11.54
N ASP A 89 11.55 -3.67 -12.84
CA ASP A 89 11.10 -4.94 -13.39
C ASP A 89 12.25 -5.63 -14.13
N LEU A 90 12.50 -6.88 -13.79
CA LEU A 90 13.57 -7.71 -14.33
C LEU A 90 12.96 -8.96 -14.96
N THR A 91 13.21 -9.17 -16.26
CA THR A 91 12.73 -10.35 -16.97
C THR A 91 13.89 -11.29 -17.26
N PHE A 92 13.72 -12.58 -16.95
CA PHE A 92 14.71 -13.63 -17.15
C PHE A 92 14.29 -14.59 -18.27
N ASP A 93 15.27 -15.16 -18.92
CA ASP A 93 15.06 -16.22 -19.90
C ASP A 93 14.94 -17.61 -19.24
N LYS A 94 14.74 -18.66 -20.08
CA LYS A 94 14.63 -20.06 -19.63
C LYS A 94 15.91 -20.58 -18.97
N ASN A 95 17.06 -19.93 -19.20
CA ASN A 95 18.36 -20.26 -18.61
C ASN A 95 18.64 -19.46 -17.33
N ASN A 96 17.65 -18.71 -16.82
CA ASN A 96 17.76 -17.79 -15.68
C ASN A 96 18.74 -16.64 -15.91
N ILE A 97 19.02 -16.26 -17.17
CA ILE A 97 19.83 -15.11 -17.51
C ILE A 97 18.91 -13.89 -17.67
N LEU A 98 19.34 -12.74 -17.14
CA LEU A 98 18.60 -11.50 -17.24
C LEU A 98 18.47 -11.05 -18.70
N ARG A 99 17.26 -11.04 -19.23
CA ARG A 99 16.93 -10.66 -20.60
C ARG A 99 16.61 -9.17 -20.71
N GLU A 100 15.93 -8.62 -19.71
CA GLU A 100 15.45 -7.26 -19.77
C GLU A 100 15.41 -6.63 -18.38
N LYS A 101 15.71 -5.33 -18.33
CA LYS A 101 15.67 -4.50 -17.12
C LYS A 101 14.92 -3.22 -17.46
N ARG A 102 13.81 -2.93 -16.77
CA ARG A 102 13.01 -1.74 -16.94
C ARG A 102 12.80 -1.04 -15.60
N ILE A 103 12.86 0.30 -15.62
CA ILE A 103 12.57 1.13 -14.47
C ILE A 103 11.40 2.04 -14.85
N TYR A 104 10.38 2.05 -13.99
CA TYR A 104 9.20 2.87 -14.15
C TYR A 104 9.09 3.84 -12.96
N GLY A 105 8.76 5.08 -13.26
CA GLY A 105 8.46 6.10 -12.28
C GLY A 105 6.96 6.33 -12.10
N ILE A 106 6.60 7.26 -11.22
CA ILE A 106 5.19 7.63 -11.00
C ILE A 106 4.50 8.16 -12.27
N LYS A 107 5.27 8.76 -13.19
CA LYS A 107 4.73 9.29 -14.46
C LYS A 107 4.36 8.20 -15.45
N ASP A 108 4.96 7.03 -15.32
CA ASP A 108 4.73 5.86 -16.18
C ASP A 108 3.58 4.99 -15.66
N SER A 109 3.11 5.26 -14.43
CA SER A 109 1.96 4.57 -13.88
C SER A 109 0.68 5.13 -14.50
N ASN A 110 0.10 4.40 -15.45
CA ASN A 110 -1.30 4.58 -15.78
C ASN A 110 -2.09 4.31 -14.50
N GLU A 111 -2.72 5.34 -13.97
CA GLU A 111 -3.69 5.20 -12.88
C GLU A 111 -4.84 4.37 -13.44
N ILE A 112 -4.80 3.07 -13.18
CA ILE A 112 -5.95 2.20 -13.44
C ILE A 112 -6.97 2.65 -12.41
N ASP A 113 -7.87 3.53 -12.84
CA ASP A 113 -9.08 3.84 -12.10
C ASP A 113 -9.87 2.53 -12.05
N PHE A 114 -9.70 1.78 -10.96
CA PHE A 114 -10.57 0.66 -10.64
C PHE A 114 -11.96 1.29 -10.47
N LYS A 115 -12.72 1.39 -11.58
CA LYS A 115 -14.16 1.52 -11.47
C LYS A 115 -14.57 0.42 -10.52
N ARG A 116 -14.93 0.83 -9.32
CA ARG A 116 -15.47 -0.07 -8.31
C ARG A 116 -16.78 -0.59 -8.87
N GLU A 117 -16.68 -1.59 -9.72
CA GLU A 117 -17.82 -2.38 -10.11
C GLU A 117 -18.27 -3.09 -8.84
N VAL A 118 -19.22 -2.47 -8.18
CA VAL A 118 -19.90 -3.06 -7.04
C VAL A 118 -20.64 -4.25 -7.61
N ILE A 119 -20.01 -5.42 -7.55
CA ILE A 119 -20.74 -6.67 -7.75
C ILE A 119 -21.77 -6.70 -6.61
N VAL A 120 -22.99 -6.32 -6.95
CA VAL A 120 -24.12 -6.47 -6.05
C VAL A 120 -24.38 -7.97 -5.97
N THR A 121 -23.66 -8.64 -5.07
CA THR A 121 -24.08 -9.95 -4.63
C THR A 121 -25.42 -9.74 -3.94
N GLU A 122 -26.47 -10.38 -4.45
CA GLU A 122 -27.78 -10.45 -3.81
C GLU A 122 -27.70 -11.25 -2.50
N GLY A 123 -26.93 -10.71 -1.55
CA GLY A 123 -27.03 -11.10 -0.15
C GLY A 123 -28.31 -10.49 0.43
N ARG A 124 -29.06 -11.26 1.19
CA ARG A 124 -30.23 -10.77 1.98
C ARG A 124 -29.88 -9.43 2.59
N LYS A 125 -30.52 -8.36 2.13
CA LYS A 125 -30.43 -7.02 2.73
C LYS A 125 -31.13 -7.08 4.08
N LEU A 126 -30.42 -7.52 5.10
CA LEU A 126 -30.88 -7.36 6.47
C LEU A 126 -30.85 -5.87 6.79
N THR A 127 -31.97 -5.32 7.15
CA THR A 127 -32.05 -3.93 7.62
C THR A 127 -31.16 -3.79 8.84
N PHE A 128 -30.48 -2.65 8.99
CA PHE A 128 -29.59 -2.34 10.13
C PHE A 128 -30.20 -2.77 11.48
N TRP A 129 -31.49 -2.54 11.66
CA TRP A 129 -32.23 -2.96 12.85
C TRP A 129 -32.39 -4.46 13.00
N GLN A 130 -32.56 -5.20 11.92
CA GLN A 130 -32.60 -6.67 11.95
C GLN A 130 -31.25 -7.28 12.30
N GLN A 131 -30.13 -6.58 11.95
CA GLN A 131 -28.79 -7.04 12.28
C GLN A 131 -28.46 -6.82 13.76
N ILE A 132 -28.96 -5.72 14.36
CA ILE A 132 -28.77 -5.43 15.78
C ILE A 132 -29.71 -6.29 16.65
N PHE A 133 -30.98 -6.40 16.29
CA PHE A 133 -31.98 -7.08 17.12
C PHE A 133 -32.19 -8.55 16.77
N GLY A 134 -31.77 -9.00 15.58
CA GLY A 134 -31.86 -10.41 15.19
C GLY A 134 -30.99 -11.36 16.03
N ASN A 135 -30.00 -10.82 16.73
CA ASN A 135 -29.11 -11.60 17.59
C ASN A 135 -29.52 -11.56 19.08
N VAL A 136 -30.48 -10.73 19.46
CA VAL A 136 -30.91 -10.56 20.86
C VAL A 136 -31.91 -11.63 21.31
N GLY A 137 -32.51 -12.36 20.37
CA GLY A 137 -33.55 -13.38 20.66
C GLY A 137 -33.08 -14.85 20.64
N ASN A 138 -31.82 -15.14 20.34
CA ASN A 138 -31.35 -16.53 20.20
C ASN A 138 -30.52 -17.05 21.39
N PHE A 139 -30.62 -16.43 22.56
CA PHE A 139 -30.20 -17.07 23.81
C PHE A 139 -31.34 -17.88 24.40
N SER A 140 -31.68 -19.00 23.78
CA SER A 140 -32.46 -20.04 24.47
C SER A 140 -31.49 -20.76 25.41
N GLY A 141 -31.75 -20.58 26.72
CA GLY A 141 -30.95 -21.11 27.82
C GLY A 141 -31.13 -22.62 28.04
N GLU A 142 -31.08 -23.44 26.98
CA GLU A 142 -31.26 -24.91 27.07
C GLU A 142 -29.98 -25.74 26.96
N GLN A 143 -28.79 -25.11 27.08
CA GLN A 143 -27.52 -25.87 27.00
C GLN A 143 -26.69 -25.92 28.28
N PHE A 144 -27.29 -25.65 29.44
CA PHE A 144 -26.54 -25.76 30.72
C PHE A 144 -27.09 -26.82 31.70
N ILE A 145 -27.84 -27.82 31.22
CA ILE A 145 -28.22 -28.96 32.07
C ILE A 145 -27.98 -30.23 31.26
N ASN A 146 -26.78 -30.80 31.34
CA ASN A 146 -26.44 -32.23 31.44
C ASN A 146 -24.93 -32.35 31.64
#